data_17de47906babb0cc93e9cfffdcfbc590
#
_entry.id   17de47906babb0cc93e9cfffdcfbc590
#
_cell.length_a   1.000
_cell.length_b   1.000
_cell.length_c   1.000
_cell.angle_alpha   90.00
_cell.angle_beta   90.00
_cell.angle_gamma   90.00
#
_symmetry.space_group_name_H-M   'P 1'
#
loop_
_entity.id
_entity.type
_entity.pdbx_description
1 polymer ?
#
loop_
_entity_poly.entity_id
_entity_poly.type
_entity_poly.pdbx_seq_one_letter_code
_entity_poly.pdbx_strand_id
1 'polypeptide(L)'
;MQAWTNQKFMTVPDQATVSQITPNFCFFETFALRGGRVESPEVHEARMMSGLDHLNLDKNKLHLNFSDKLHHWKPILKNLLSTEKLTDAIVRWMVVPNADGTLTEWVTVRALPASPVSLDLFLLKKVRDKAEWLPRPKTGPWKNSQAALDELKNLSPGIDVEGVQYDQHGNISDCTRSALAWWDGVEWFTPSQETQCLGSTSLQTFQNSLRSKQPIKMANQPFPSNAQSLIVLRSTFVGGAVMIKNIFNSERALVWSAPSNQDEARSALAHLKEFRAQRSVSLL
;
A
#
# COMPACT_ATOMS: atom_id res chain seq x y z
N MET A 1 10.82 18.89 7.69
CA MET A 1 11.01 17.81 6.69
C MET A 1 11.48 18.41 5.38
N GLN A 2 12.42 17.76 4.70
CA GLN A 2 12.81 18.11 3.34
C GLN A 2 11.94 17.35 2.31
N ALA A 3 11.65 18.03 1.20
CA ALA A 3 11.00 17.43 0.04
C ALA A 3 11.81 17.77 -1.22
N TRP A 4 11.74 16.91 -2.23
CA TRP A 4 12.20 17.19 -3.57
C TRP A 4 10.98 17.41 -4.47
N THR A 5 11.03 18.46 -5.29
CA THR A 5 9.97 18.76 -6.27
C THR A 5 10.56 19.50 -7.47
N ASN A 6 10.14 19.14 -8.68
CA ASN A 6 10.55 19.78 -9.92
C ASN A 6 12.07 20.09 -9.98
N GLN A 7 12.88 19.06 -9.67
CA GLN A 7 14.35 19.10 -9.64
C GLN A 7 14.97 20.03 -8.56
N LYS A 8 14.20 20.45 -7.56
CA LYS A 8 14.68 21.29 -6.45
C LYS A 8 14.37 20.66 -5.10
N PHE A 9 15.25 20.93 -4.13
CA PHE A 9 14.97 20.61 -2.74
C PHE A 9 14.33 21.81 -2.04
N MET A 10 13.37 21.54 -1.19
CA MET A 10 12.72 22.58 -0.38
C MET A 10 12.37 22.06 1.00
N THR A 11 12.34 22.96 1.97
CA THR A 11 11.86 22.67 3.31
C THR A 11 10.34 22.83 3.36
N VAL A 12 9.67 21.79 3.86
CA VAL A 12 8.22 21.81 4.14
C VAL A 12 7.99 21.52 5.62
N PRO A 13 6.96 22.11 6.26
CA PRO A 13 6.71 21.92 7.69
C PRO A 13 6.57 20.44 8.06
N ASP A 14 5.74 19.72 7.35
CA ASP A 14 5.52 18.28 7.54
C ASP A 14 4.92 17.62 6.28
N GLN A 15 4.66 16.32 6.36
CA GLN A 15 4.07 15.57 5.27
C GLN A 15 2.58 15.93 5.02
N ALA A 16 1.87 16.37 6.04
CA ALA A 16 0.49 16.84 5.90
C ALA A 16 0.46 18.13 5.06
N THR A 17 1.46 19.03 5.26
CA THR A 17 1.63 20.23 4.45
C THR A 17 1.85 19.93 2.97
N VAL A 18 2.64 18.91 2.64
CA VAL A 18 2.78 18.47 1.22
C VAL A 18 1.43 18.02 0.66
N SER A 19 0.63 17.31 1.45
CA SER A 19 -0.72 16.91 1.05
C SER A 19 -1.69 18.09 0.92
N GLN A 20 -1.44 19.21 1.58
CA GLN A 20 -2.21 20.45 1.46
C GLN A 20 -1.74 21.33 0.29
N ILE A 21 -0.44 21.31 0.01
CA ILE A 21 0.17 22.06 -1.12
C ILE A 21 -0.15 21.38 -2.45
N THR A 22 -0.35 20.04 -2.46
CA THR A 22 -0.79 19.32 -3.66
C THR A 22 -2.32 19.42 -3.77
N PRO A 23 -2.86 20.33 -4.57
CA PRO A 23 -4.27 20.63 -4.53
C PRO A 23 -5.08 19.49 -5.15
N ASN A 24 -6.18 19.19 -4.53
CA ASN A 24 -7.34 18.48 -5.03
C ASN A 24 -7.13 17.08 -5.65
N PHE A 25 -6.03 16.79 -6.37
CA PHE A 25 -5.80 15.49 -7.00
C PHE A 25 -4.32 15.21 -7.25
N CYS A 26 -3.85 14.03 -6.88
CA CYS A 26 -2.53 13.51 -7.24
C CYS A 26 -2.56 11.99 -7.32
N PHE A 27 -1.70 11.42 -8.14
CA PHE A 27 -1.30 10.02 -8.04
C PHE A 27 -0.14 9.91 -7.06
N PHE A 28 -0.05 8.79 -6.33
CA PHE A 28 1.11 8.61 -5.47
C PHE A 28 1.44 7.15 -5.23
N GLU A 29 2.71 6.92 -4.98
CA GLU A 29 3.26 5.66 -4.54
C GLU A 29 3.87 5.78 -3.15
N THR A 30 3.90 4.67 -2.45
CA THR A 30 4.54 4.57 -1.14
C THR A 30 5.26 3.24 -1.05
N PHE A 31 6.56 3.27 -0.85
CA PHE A 31 7.38 2.08 -0.74
C PHE A 31 8.42 2.23 0.36
N ALA A 32 8.96 1.12 0.82
CA ALA A 32 10.05 1.13 1.79
C ALA A 32 11.39 1.14 1.08
N LEU A 33 12.31 1.95 1.59
CA LEU A 33 13.74 1.88 1.32
C LEU A 33 14.41 1.24 2.55
N ARG A 34 15.08 0.10 2.36
CA ARG A 34 15.80 -0.64 3.41
C ARG A 34 17.20 -0.97 2.94
N GLY A 35 18.19 -0.62 3.74
CA GLY A 35 19.60 -0.84 3.37
C GLY A 35 19.95 -0.28 1.98
N GLY A 36 19.37 0.86 1.62
CA GLY A 36 19.55 1.48 0.30
C GLY A 36 18.82 0.79 -0.85
N ARG A 37 17.94 -0.16 -0.60
CA ARG A 37 17.24 -0.95 -1.63
C ARG A 37 15.73 -0.76 -1.56
N VAL A 38 15.09 -0.77 -2.71
CA VAL A 38 13.62 -0.80 -2.89
C VAL A 38 13.22 -2.17 -3.43
N GLU A 39 12.18 -2.75 -2.85
CA GLU A 39 11.65 -4.05 -3.23
C GLU A 39 10.59 -3.90 -4.32
N SER A 40 10.71 -4.64 -5.42
CA SER A 40 9.77 -4.68 -6.56
C SER A 40 9.36 -3.28 -7.05
N PRO A 41 10.31 -2.40 -7.39
CA PRO A 41 9.99 -1.03 -7.81
C PRO A 41 9.14 -0.98 -9.10
N GLU A 42 9.27 -2.00 -9.96
CA GLU A 42 8.54 -2.13 -11.21
C GLU A 42 7.00 -2.16 -11.01
N VAL A 43 6.51 -2.77 -9.93
CA VAL A 43 5.06 -2.82 -9.68
C VAL A 43 4.51 -1.49 -9.17
N HIS A 44 5.33 -0.70 -8.48
CA HIS A 44 4.99 0.65 -8.08
C HIS A 44 4.93 1.58 -9.28
N GLU A 45 5.93 1.49 -10.16
CA GLU A 45 5.96 2.24 -11.41
C GLU A 45 4.78 1.88 -12.31
N ALA A 46 4.52 0.59 -12.54
CA ALA A 46 3.41 0.14 -13.37
C ALA A 46 2.06 0.70 -12.89
N ARG A 47 1.81 0.73 -11.57
CA ARG A 47 0.59 1.31 -11.01
C ARG A 47 0.53 2.82 -11.19
N MET A 48 1.64 3.54 -11.00
CA MET A 48 1.73 4.98 -11.26
C MET A 48 1.41 5.28 -12.73
N MET A 49 2.05 4.55 -13.66
CA MET A 49 1.86 4.73 -15.10
C MET A 49 0.41 4.42 -15.52
N SER A 50 -0.17 3.34 -14.99
CA SER A 50 -1.60 3.02 -15.23
C SER A 50 -2.53 4.13 -14.74
N GLY A 51 -2.24 4.75 -13.60
CA GLY A 51 -3.01 5.91 -13.11
C GLY A 51 -2.94 7.10 -14.06
N LEU A 52 -1.75 7.43 -14.57
CA LEU A 52 -1.55 8.53 -15.51
C LEU A 52 -2.24 8.26 -16.86
N ASP A 53 -2.30 7.01 -17.32
CA ASP A 53 -2.98 6.61 -18.54
C ASP A 53 -4.49 6.91 -18.51
N HIS A 54 -5.14 6.76 -17.34
CA HIS A 54 -6.56 7.10 -17.20
C HIS A 54 -6.87 8.58 -17.49
N LEU A 55 -5.89 9.46 -17.33
CA LEU A 55 -6.01 10.88 -17.65
C LEU A 55 -5.33 11.27 -18.96
N ASN A 56 -4.87 10.32 -19.77
CA ASN A 56 -4.12 10.55 -21.01
C ASN A 56 -2.91 11.49 -20.82
N LEU A 57 -2.21 11.37 -19.68
CA LEU A 57 -1.06 12.21 -19.36
C LEU A 57 0.22 11.66 -19.99
N ASP A 58 1.05 12.56 -20.50
CA ASP A 58 2.32 12.19 -21.11
C ASP A 58 3.35 11.77 -20.05
N LYS A 59 3.55 10.46 -19.93
CA LYS A 59 4.49 9.84 -18.98
C LYS A 59 5.95 10.20 -19.25
N ASN A 60 6.31 10.60 -20.47
CA ASN A 60 7.68 11.03 -20.81
C ASN A 60 8.07 12.31 -20.08
N LYS A 61 7.09 13.08 -19.61
CA LYS A 61 7.31 14.28 -18.80
C LYS A 61 7.74 14.01 -17.36
N LEU A 62 7.68 12.75 -16.90
CA LEU A 62 8.20 12.39 -15.57
C LEU A 62 9.71 12.47 -15.52
N HIS A 63 10.24 13.06 -14.46
CA HIS A 63 11.68 13.06 -14.15
C HIS A 63 12.13 11.76 -13.51
N LEU A 64 11.21 11.09 -12.79
CA LEU A 64 11.49 9.87 -12.04
C LEU A 64 10.69 8.71 -12.62
N ASN A 65 11.36 7.61 -12.85
CA ASN A 65 10.80 6.28 -13.03
C ASN A 65 11.88 5.25 -12.63
N PHE A 66 11.51 3.98 -12.48
CA PHE A 66 12.47 2.94 -12.11
C PHE A 66 13.05 2.21 -13.31
N SER A 67 12.43 2.29 -14.48
CA SER A 67 12.86 1.61 -15.70
C SER A 67 14.08 2.31 -16.33
N ASP A 68 13.92 3.59 -16.66
CA ASP A 68 14.91 4.32 -17.46
C ASP A 68 15.71 5.35 -16.67
N LYS A 69 15.14 5.86 -15.56
CA LYS A 69 15.67 7.01 -14.81
C LYS A 69 16.09 6.62 -13.38
N LEU A 70 16.43 5.34 -13.17
CA LEU A 70 16.88 4.86 -11.86
C LEU A 70 18.00 5.70 -11.26
N HIS A 71 18.91 6.19 -12.08
CA HIS A 71 20.03 7.02 -11.65
C HIS A 71 19.62 8.39 -11.09
N HIS A 72 18.42 8.90 -11.41
CA HIS A 72 17.90 10.14 -10.86
C HIS A 72 17.46 9.97 -9.40
N TRP A 73 17.01 8.79 -9.01
CA TRP A 73 16.59 8.50 -7.65
C TRP A 73 17.72 8.60 -6.62
N LYS A 74 18.90 8.14 -6.99
CA LYS A 74 20.04 8.05 -6.07
C LYS A 74 20.41 9.39 -5.43
N PRO A 75 20.68 10.49 -6.16
CA PRO A 75 21.03 11.77 -5.55
C PRO A 75 19.88 12.35 -4.72
N ILE A 76 18.65 12.18 -5.15
CA ILE A 76 17.46 12.66 -4.43
C ILE A 76 17.32 11.96 -3.08
N LEU A 77 17.32 10.63 -3.09
CA LEU A 77 17.17 9.85 -1.85
C LEU A 77 18.35 10.03 -0.92
N LYS A 78 19.58 10.08 -1.45
CA LYS A 78 20.79 10.33 -0.64
C LYS A 78 20.70 11.66 0.10
N ASN A 79 20.27 12.72 -0.58
CA ASN A 79 20.09 14.03 0.05
C ASN A 79 18.99 14.03 1.10
N LEU A 80 17.79 13.52 0.76
CA LEU A 80 16.65 13.47 1.69
C LEU A 80 16.97 12.65 2.94
N LEU A 81 17.54 11.47 2.78
CA LEU A 81 17.90 10.59 3.89
C LEU A 81 18.96 11.23 4.80
N SER A 82 20.01 11.82 4.21
CA SER A 82 21.06 12.50 4.95
C SER A 82 20.50 13.66 5.79
N THR A 83 19.66 14.50 5.18
CA THR A 83 19.05 15.65 5.86
C THR A 83 18.11 15.24 6.98
N GLU A 84 17.30 14.20 6.77
CA GLU A 84 16.37 13.67 7.78
C GLU A 84 17.04 12.67 8.75
N LYS A 85 18.35 12.40 8.58
CA LYS A 85 19.15 11.46 9.41
C LYS A 85 18.53 10.05 9.45
N LEU A 86 18.11 9.55 8.30
CA LEU A 86 17.48 8.24 8.15
C LEU A 86 18.40 7.27 7.39
N THR A 87 18.44 6.02 7.81
CA THR A 87 19.05 4.90 7.08
C THR A 87 18.03 4.13 6.28
N ASP A 88 16.88 3.88 6.90
CA ASP A 88 15.71 3.23 6.32
C ASP A 88 14.53 4.20 6.33
N ALA A 89 13.73 4.19 5.28
CA ALA A 89 12.66 5.16 5.14
C ALA A 89 11.42 4.59 4.44
N ILE A 90 10.30 5.20 4.73
CA ILE A 90 9.16 5.20 3.81
C ILE A 90 9.39 6.35 2.84
N VAL A 91 9.42 6.02 1.56
CA VAL A 91 9.45 7.00 0.46
C VAL A 91 8.02 7.17 -0.06
N ARG A 92 7.60 8.42 -0.22
CA ARG A 92 6.38 8.77 -0.95
C ARG A 92 6.75 9.54 -2.21
N TRP A 93 6.37 9.01 -3.35
CA TRP A 93 6.46 9.64 -4.66
C TRP A 93 5.06 10.06 -5.11
N MET A 94 4.86 11.33 -5.37
CA MET A 94 3.59 11.91 -5.81
C MET A 94 3.76 12.58 -7.17
N VAL A 95 2.74 12.45 -8.00
CA VAL A 95 2.63 13.12 -9.30
C VAL A 95 1.34 13.92 -9.34
N VAL A 96 1.47 15.21 -9.51
CA VAL A 96 0.35 16.16 -9.57
C VAL A 96 0.19 16.63 -11.01
N PRO A 97 -0.93 16.31 -11.67
CA PRO A 97 -1.27 16.91 -12.96
C PRO A 97 -1.61 18.40 -12.80
N ASN A 98 -0.99 19.25 -13.59
CA ASN A 98 -1.28 20.66 -13.63
C ASN A 98 -2.30 20.99 -14.73
N ALA A 99 -2.98 22.12 -14.62
CA ALA A 99 -4.00 22.56 -15.59
C ALA A 99 -3.44 22.78 -17.00
N ASP A 100 -2.14 23.07 -17.13
CA ASP A 100 -1.45 23.24 -18.42
C ASP A 100 -0.93 21.93 -19.02
N GLY A 101 -1.30 20.77 -18.43
CA GLY A 101 -0.88 19.45 -18.88
C GLY A 101 0.57 19.09 -18.53
N THR A 102 1.24 19.91 -17.70
CA THR A 102 2.53 19.54 -17.10
C THR A 102 2.32 18.66 -15.88
N LEU A 103 3.41 18.00 -15.42
CA LEU A 103 3.41 17.16 -14.23
C LEU A 103 4.36 17.75 -13.20
N THR A 104 3.89 17.87 -11.94
CA THR A 104 4.74 18.20 -10.80
C THR A 104 5.00 16.95 -9.98
N GLU A 105 6.26 16.60 -9.79
CA GLU A 105 6.66 15.46 -8.97
C GLU A 105 7.12 15.91 -7.59
N TRP A 106 6.74 15.12 -6.59
CA TRP A 106 7.18 15.29 -5.20
C TRP A 106 7.74 13.99 -4.67
N VAL A 107 8.87 14.07 -3.99
CA VAL A 107 9.43 12.96 -3.22
C VAL A 107 9.64 13.42 -1.79
N THR A 108 9.12 12.64 -0.86
CA THR A 108 9.36 12.84 0.58
C THR A 108 9.79 11.53 1.22
N VAL A 109 10.53 11.65 2.32
CA VAL A 109 10.92 10.50 3.14
C VAL A 109 10.50 10.71 4.58
N ARG A 110 10.21 9.61 5.26
CA ARG A 110 9.98 9.60 6.71
C ARG A 110 10.49 8.29 7.30
N ALA A 111 10.69 8.28 8.61
CA ALA A 111 11.14 7.08 9.30
C ALA A 111 10.25 5.87 8.98
N LEU A 112 10.89 4.73 8.73
CA LEU A 112 10.22 3.46 8.53
C LEU A 112 9.94 2.86 9.90
N PRO A 113 8.66 2.68 10.30
CA PRO A 113 8.34 2.05 11.57
C PRO A 113 8.71 0.56 11.54
N ALA A 114 8.93 -0.02 12.71
CA ALA A 114 9.04 -1.46 12.85
C ALA A 114 7.79 -2.14 12.30
N SER A 115 7.97 -3.29 11.67
CA SER A 115 6.83 -4.11 11.26
C SER A 115 6.28 -4.87 12.47
N PRO A 116 4.96 -4.90 12.66
CA PRO A 116 4.37 -5.72 13.71
C PRO A 116 4.58 -7.22 13.43
N VAL A 117 4.58 -8.03 14.47
CA VAL A 117 4.62 -9.50 14.33
C VAL A 117 3.27 -10.03 13.86
N SER A 118 2.19 -9.45 14.36
CA SER A 118 0.81 -9.73 13.97
C SER A 118 -0.04 -8.48 14.14
N LEU A 119 -1.23 -8.48 13.52
CA LEU A 119 -2.19 -7.39 13.61
C LEU A 119 -3.55 -7.89 14.09
N ASP A 120 -4.31 -6.99 14.70
CA ASP A 120 -5.74 -7.16 14.89
C ASP A 120 -6.49 -6.35 13.81
N LEU A 121 -7.60 -6.89 13.31
CA LEU A 121 -8.48 -6.22 12.36
C LEU A 121 -9.77 -5.76 13.04
N PHE A 122 -10.29 -4.63 12.56
CA PHE A 122 -11.60 -4.11 12.93
C PHE A 122 -12.47 -3.98 11.69
N LEU A 123 -13.65 -4.57 11.71
CA LEU A 123 -14.65 -4.44 10.65
C LEU A 123 -15.28 -3.05 10.79
N LEU A 124 -15.05 -2.16 9.83
CA LEU A 124 -15.51 -0.78 9.88
C LEU A 124 -16.93 -0.65 9.33
N LYS A 125 -17.66 0.35 9.83
CA LYS A 125 -18.94 0.78 9.24
C LYS A 125 -18.74 1.63 7.99
N LYS A 126 -17.57 2.28 7.88
CA LYS A 126 -17.26 3.13 6.72
C LYS A 126 -17.09 2.31 5.45
N VAL A 127 -18.03 2.51 4.54
CA VAL A 127 -18.06 1.88 3.22
C VAL A 127 -17.04 2.53 2.30
N ARG A 128 -16.45 1.72 1.42
CA ARG A 128 -15.53 2.17 0.37
C ARG A 128 -16.28 2.96 -0.69
N ASP A 129 -15.78 4.12 -1.09
CA ASP A 129 -16.37 4.92 -2.17
C ASP A 129 -16.29 4.17 -3.50
N LYS A 130 -17.29 4.37 -4.36
CA LYS A 130 -17.22 3.93 -5.75
C LYS A 130 -16.05 4.64 -6.45
N ALA A 131 -15.20 3.87 -7.11
CA ALA A 131 -14.12 4.41 -7.93
C ALA A 131 -14.64 4.78 -9.32
N GLU A 132 -14.10 5.84 -9.89
CA GLU A 132 -14.36 6.24 -11.27
C GLU A 132 -13.72 5.25 -12.26
N TRP A 133 -12.56 4.72 -11.89
CA TRP A 133 -11.79 3.77 -12.72
C TRP A 133 -11.46 2.49 -11.96
N LEU A 134 -11.42 1.36 -12.67
CA LEU A 134 -10.95 0.07 -12.19
C LEU A 134 -9.87 -0.48 -13.15
N PRO A 135 -8.77 -1.02 -12.63
CA PRO A 135 -8.40 -1.11 -11.21
C PRO A 135 -8.25 0.28 -10.60
N ARG A 136 -8.71 0.42 -9.34
CA ARG A 136 -8.68 1.71 -8.65
C ARG A 136 -7.24 2.25 -8.56
N PRO A 137 -6.95 3.45 -9.11
CA PRO A 137 -5.64 4.06 -8.98
C PRO A 137 -5.39 4.58 -7.56
N LYS A 138 -4.13 4.71 -7.18
CA LYS A 138 -3.75 5.27 -5.89
C LYS A 138 -3.67 6.78 -5.94
N THR A 139 -4.78 7.43 -5.57
CA THR A 139 -4.93 8.89 -5.68
C THR A 139 -5.12 9.57 -4.32
N GLY A 140 -4.73 10.83 -4.22
CA GLY A 140 -5.07 11.76 -3.13
C GLY A 140 -5.98 12.89 -3.62
N PRO A 141 -6.65 13.60 -2.71
CA PRO A 141 -6.72 13.40 -1.27
C PRO A 141 -7.53 12.16 -0.87
N TRP A 142 -7.08 11.47 0.16
CA TRP A 142 -7.67 10.22 0.64
C TRP A 142 -8.84 10.44 1.61
N LYS A 143 -9.83 11.23 1.26
CA LYS A 143 -10.94 11.57 2.15
C LYS A 143 -11.66 10.34 2.71
N ASN A 144 -11.99 9.36 1.86
CA ASN A 144 -12.65 8.13 2.30
C ASN A 144 -11.74 7.30 3.21
N SER A 145 -10.48 7.09 2.82
CA SER A 145 -9.52 6.35 3.64
C SER A 145 -9.18 7.09 4.94
N GLN A 146 -9.18 8.43 4.94
CA GLN A 146 -9.00 9.21 6.17
C GLN A 146 -10.18 9.01 7.12
N ALA A 147 -11.41 9.07 6.64
CA ALA A 147 -12.60 8.81 7.44
C ALA A 147 -12.60 7.39 8.04
N ALA A 148 -12.15 6.39 7.27
CA ALA A 148 -11.99 5.03 7.75
C ALA A 148 -10.87 4.90 8.80
N LEU A 149 -9.77 5.64 8.64
CA LEU A 149 -8.71 5.71 9.66
C LEU A 149 -9.17 6.40 10.94
N ASP A 150 -10.00 7.41 10.84
CA ASP A 150 -10.54 8.12 12.01
C ASP A 150 -11.54 7.23 12.76
N GLU A 151 -12.38 6.46 12.05
CA GLU A 151 -13.22 5.42 12.66
C GLU A 151 -12.37 4.37 13.38
N LEU A 152 -11.31 3.86 12.71
CA LEU A 152 -10.41 2.88 13.31
C LEU A 152 -9.74 3.40 14.59
N LYS A 153 -9.26 4.64 14.61
CA LYS A 153 -8.66 5.27 15.80
C LYS A 153 -9.65 5.34 16.97
N ASN A 154 -10.92 5.60 16.67
CA ASN A 154 -11.96 5.63 17.69
C ASN A 154 -12.27 4.22 18.23
N LEU A 155 -12.16 3.18 17.39
CA LEU A 155 -12.33 1.79 17.80
C LEU A 155 -11.12 1.25 18.55
N SER A 156 -9.92 1.57 18.11
CA SER A 156 -8.68 1.15 18.75
C SER A 156 -7.57 2.18 18.54
N PRO A 157 -7.04 2.79 19.61
CA PRO A 157 -5.91 3.71 19.54
C PRO A 157 -4.57 2.99 19.31
N GLY A 158 -4.56 1.66 19.22
CA GLY A 158 -3.35 0.85 19.02
C GLY A 158 -2.67 1.10 17.67
N ILE A 159 -1.37 0.78 17.61
CA ILE A 159 -0.56 0.93 16.39
C ILE A 159 -0.61 -0.31 15.50
N ASP A 160 -0.81 -1.49 16.11
CA ASP A 160 -0.80 -2.79 15.42
C ASP A 160 -2.22 -3.23 15.05
N VAL A 161 -2.95 -2.31 14.44
CA VAL A 161 -4.35 -2.52 14.01
C VAL A 161 -4.57 -2.05 12.58
N GLU A 162 -5.51 -2.68 11.90
CA GLU A 162 -6.03 -2.29 10.58
C GLU A 162 -7.55 -2.32 10.57
N GLY A 163 -8.16 -1.44 9.80
CA GLY A 163 -9.60 -1.46 9.56
C GLY A 163 -9.93 -2.13 8.23
N VAL A 164 -10.94 -2.98 8.21
CA VAL A 164 -11.49 -3.59 6.98
C VAL A 164 -12.70 -2.80 6.53
N GLN A 165 -12.69 -2.35 5.29
CA GLN A 165 -13.80 -1.66 4.64
C GLN A 165 -14.59 -2.64 3.75
N TYR A 166 -15.84 -2.31 3.54
CA TYR A 166 -16.76 -3.02 2.65
C TYR A 166 -17.14 -2.14 1.45
N ASP A 167 -17.59 -2.76 0.38
CA ASP A 167 -18.32 -2.06 -0.68
C ASP A 167 -19.76 -1.77 -0.25
N GLN A 168 -20.52 -1.13 -1.12
CA GLN A 168 -21.93 -0.80 -0.90
C GLN A 168 -22.87 -2.04 -0.81
N HIS A 169 -22.39 -3.22 -1.20
CA HIS A 169 -23.11 -4.48 -1.17
C HIS A 169 -22.75 -5.35 0.04
N GLY A 170 -21.86 -4.87 0.92
CA GLY A 170 -21.39 -5.60 2.09
C GLY A 170 -20.29 -6.61 1.81
N ASN A 171 -19.69 -6.61 0.61
CA ASN A 171 -18.54 -7.44 0.32
C ASN A 171 -17.26 -6.79 0.86
N ILE A 172 -16.31 -7.63 1.31
CA ILE A 172 -14.99 -7.13 1.70
C ILE A 172 -14.35 -6.41 0.51
N SER A 173 -13.84 -5.21 0.78
CA SER A 173 -13.07 -4.43 -0.19
C SER A 173 -11.58 -4.45 0.18
N ASP A 174 -11.16 -3.64 1.11
CA ASP A 174 -9.77 -3.25 1.31
C ASP A 174 -9.53 -2.97 2.80
N CYS A 175 -8.31 -3.07 3.28
CA CYS A 175 -7.97 -2.50 4.57
C CYS A 175 -7.70 -1.00 4.45
N THR A 176 -7.68 -0.29 5.58
CA THR A 176 -7.43 1.17 5.61
C THR A 176 -6.12 1.57 4.94
N ARG A 177 -5.09 0.73 5.01
CA ARG A 177 -3.74 1.00 4.47
C ARG A 177 -3.11 -0.19 3.75
N SER A 178 -3.74 -1.37 3.80
CA SER A 178 -3.18 -2.65 3.32
C SER A 178 -4.16 -3.37 2.41
N ALA A 179 -3.68 -4.28 1.58
CA ALA A 179 -4.53 -5.27 0.95
C ALA A 179 -4.74 -6.46 1.89
N LEU A 180 -5.80 -7.22 1.67
CA LEU A 180 -6.17 -8.39 2.43
C LEU A 180 -6.11 -9.64 1.55
N ALA A 181 -5.61 -10.75 2.10
CA ALA A 181 -5.78 -12.07 1.52
C ALA A 181 -6.07 -13.09 2.61
N TRP A 182 -6.81 -14.14 2.25
CA TRP A 182 -7.16 -15.23 3.17
C TRP A 182 -7.04 -16.60 2.53
N TRP A 183 -6.76 -17.59 3.36
CA TRP A 183 -6.69 -19.00 3.03
C TRP A 183 -7.90 -19.73 3.63
N ASP A 184 -8.65 -20.44 2.82
CA ASP A 184 -9.87 -21.17 3.29
C ASP A 184 -9.61 -22.63 3.67
N GLY A 185 -8.37 -23.08 3.55
CA GLY A 185 -7.94 -24.47 3.76
C GLY A 185 -7.55 -25.18 2.45
N VAL A 186 -7.91 -24.59 1.31
CA VAL A 186 -7.65 -25.15 -0.02
C VAL A 186 -6.99 -24.13 -0.94
N GLU A 187 -7.46 -22.88 -0.91
CA GLU A 187 -7.06 -21.83 -1.85
C GLU A 187 -6.89 -20.48 -1.18
N TRP A 188 -6.06 -19.63 -1.82
CA TRP A 188 -5.93 -18.22 -1.44
C TRP A 188 -6.97 -17.37 -2.16
N PHE A 189 -7.53 -16.43 -1.42
CA PHE A 189 -8.49 -15.46 -1.91
C PHE A 189 -8.07 -14.03 -1.58
N THR A 190 -8.61 -13.10 -2.35
CA THR A 190 -8.51 -11.64 -2.12
C THR A 190 -9.79 -10.97 -2.58
N PRO A 191 -10.15 -9.78 -2.06
CA PRO A 191 -11.26 -9.01 -2.60
C PRO A 191 -11.10 -8.75 -4.10
N SER A 192 -12.18 -8.89 -4.86
CA SER A 192 -12.23 -8.52 -6.27
C SER A 192 -12.14 -7.00 -6.43
N GLN A 193 -11.64 -6.54 -7.58
CA GLN A 193 -11.61 -5.11 -7.90
C GLN A 193 -13.02 -4.49 -7.97
N GLU A 194 -14.05 -5.27 -8.27
CA GLU A 194 -15.44 -4.84 -8.27
C GLU A 194 -15.89 -4.35 -6.88
N THR A 195 -15.26 -4.82 -5.80
CA THR A 195 -15.49 -4.32 -4.44
C THR A 195 -14.84 -2.96 -4.15
N GLN A 196 -14.33 -2.31 -5.18
CA GLN A 196 -13.67 -0.99 -5.10
C GLN A 196 -12.32 -0.99 -4.39
N CYS A 197 -11.67 -2.16 -4.22
CA CYS A 197 -10.34 -2.24 -3.62
C CYS A 197 -9.28 -1.57 -4.51
N LEU A 198 -8.18 -1.15 -3.87
CA LEU A 198 -7.03 -0.60 -4.56
C LEU A 198 -6.32 -1.70 -5.36
N GLY A 199 -5.86 -1.39 -6.58
CA GLY A 199 -4.89 -2.22 -7.30
C GLY A 199 -3.58 -2.33 -6.49
N SER A 200 -3.47 -3.34 -5.62
CA SER A 200 -2.38 -3.44 -4.66
C SER A 200 -1.10 -4.01 -5.26
N THR A 201 -0.02 -3.23 -5.22
CA THR A 201 1.34 -3.68 -5.60
C THR A 201 1.82 -4.85 -4.73
N SER A 202 1.50 -4.82 -3.43
CA SER A 202 1.89 -5.89 -2.51
C SER A 202 1.13 -7.19 -2.78
N LEU A 203 -0.16 -7.09 -3.15
CA LEU A 203 -0.95 -8.25 -3.54
C LEU A 203 -0.42 -8.86 -4.85
N GLN A 204 -0.11 -8.02 -5.84
CA GLN A 204 0.48 -8.48 -7.10
C GLN A 204 1.84 -9.17 -6.86
N THR A 205 2.67 -8.61 -5.99
CA THR A 205 3.94 -9.24 -5.60
C THR A 205 3.72 -10.57 -4.89
N PHE A 206 2.71 -10.65 -4.01
CA PHE A 206 2.34 -11.89 -3.32
C PHE A 206 1.87 -12.97 -4.31
N GLN A 207 0.96 -12.62 -5.21
CA GLN A 207 0.49 -13.51 -6.26
C GLN A 207 1.65 -14.07 -7.11
N ASN A 208 2.58 -13.20 -7.51
CA ASN A 208 3.77 -13.60 -8.26
C ASN A 208 4.70 -14.50 -7.44
N SER A 209 4.75 -14.36 -6.11
CA SER A 209 5.59 -15.18 -5.23
C SER A 209 5.04 -16.59 -5.03
N LEU A 210 3.72 -16.77 -5.08
CA LEU A 210 3.09 -18.09 -4.97
C LEU A 210 3.34 -18.98 -6.18
N ARG A 211 3.93 -18.45 -7.27
CA ARG A 211 4.24 -19.12 -8.52
C ARG A 211 3.08 -20.02 -8.97
N SER A 212 2.56 -19.84 -10.12
CA SER A 212 1.62 -20.66 -10.90
C SER A 212 0.95 -21.92 -10.27
N LYS A 213 1.36 -22.37 -9.10
CA LYS A 213 0.82 -23.56 -8.42
C LYS A 213 -0.52 -23.30 -7.73
N GLN A 214 -0.78 -22.05 -7.30
CA GLN A 214 -2.02 -21.67 -6.64
C GLN A 214 -2.34 -20.19 -6.93
N PRO A 215 -3.07 -19.89 -8.02
CA PRO A 215 -3.50 -18.53 -8.29
C PRO A 215 -4.41 -18.04 -7.16
N ILE A 216 -4.24 -16.79 -6.75
CA ILE A 216 -5.15 -16.14 -5.80
C ILE A 216 -6.47 -15.92 -6.52
N LYS A 217 -7.57 -16.43 -5.96
CA LYS A 217 -8.92 -16.19 -6.48
C LYS A 217 -9.44 -14.85 -6.01
N MET A 218 -10.12 -14.15 -6.90
CA MET A 218 -10.84 -12.92 -6.56
C MET A 218 -12.24 -13.25 -6.10
N ALA A 219 -12.68 -12.66 -4.99
CA ALA A 219 -13.97 -12.94 -4.39
C ALA A 219 -14.77 -11.66 -4.11
N ASN A 220 -16.07 -11.71 -4.41
CA ASN A 220 -17.07 -10.73 -4.02
C ASN A 220 -17.92 -11.37 -2.92
N GLN A 221 -17.53 -11.20 -1.67
CA GLN A 221 -18.23 -11.85 -0.56
C GLN A 221 -18.08 -11.05 0.74
N PRO A 222 -19.00 -11.22 1.68
CA PRO A 222 -18.84 -10.75 3.05
C PRO A 222 -17.59 -11.34 3.71
N PHE A 223 -17.33 -10.92 4.93
CA PHE A 223 -16.18 -11.42 5.68
C PHE A 223 -16.17 -12.97 5.72
N PRO A 224 -15.05 -13.64 5.35
CA PRO A 224 -14.95 -15.08 5.27
C PRO A 224 -14.76 -15.68 6.68
N SER A 225 -15.86 -15.98 7.36
CA SER A 225 -15.84 -16.57 8.72
C SER A 225 -15.18 -17.95 8.76
N ASN A 226 -15.08 -18.64 7.63
CA ASN A 226 -14.40 -19.93 7.47
C ASN A 226 -12.91 -19.83 7.13
N ALA A 227 -12.33 -18.61 7.08
CA ALA A 227 -10.91 -18.45 6.81
C ALA A 227 -10.05 -19.16 7.85
N GLN A 228 -9.11 -19.99 7.40
CA GLN A 228 -8.13 -20.66 8.26
C GLN A 228 -6.93 -19.78 8.54
N SER A 229 -6.61 -18.84 7.63
CA SER A 229 -5.56 -17.85 7.84
C SER A 229 -5.90 -16.57 7.12
N LEU A 230 -5.52 -15.44 7.71
CA LEU A 230 -5.63 -14.13 7.08
C LEU A 230 -4.29 -13.40 7.17
N ILE A 231 -3.96 -12.71 6.10
CA ILE A 231 -2.78 -11.84 6.02
C ILE A 231 -3.16 -10.46 5.48
N VAL A 232 -2.46 -9.45 5.95
CA VAL A 232 -2.47 -8.11 5.35
C VAL A 232 -1.16 -7.84 4.65
N LEU A 233 -1.24 -7.24 3.47
CA LEU A 233 -0.12 -7.00 2.58
C LEU A 233 0.13 -5.51 2.42
N ARG A 234 1.37 -5.09 2.70
CA ARG A 234 1.78 -3.68 2.57
C ARG A 234 3.25 -3.60 2.19
N SER A 235 3.58 -2.77 1.20
CA SER A 235 4.96 -2.57 0.73
C SER A 235 5.92 -2.07 1.81
N THR A 236 5.41 -1.47 2.88
CA THR A 236 6.22 -0.96 4.01
C THR A 236 6.43 -1.98 5.13
N PHE A 237 5.81 -3.15 5.10
CA PHE A 237 6.12 -4.23 6.04
C PHE A 237 7.41 -4.94 5.66
N VAL A 238 8.17 -5.40 6.66
CA VAL A 238 9.27 -6.34 6.43
C VAL A 238 8.69 -7.63 5.86
N GLY A 239 9.23 -8.09 4.73
CA GLY A 239 8.69 -9.24 4.02
C GLY A 239 7.36 -8.98 3.29
N GLY A 240 6.77 -7.79 3.41
CA GLY A 240 5.60 -7.39 2.62
C GLY A 240 4.24 -7.76 3.17
N ALA A 241 4.15 -8.62 4.17
CA ALA A 241 2.89 -9.05 4.76
C ALA A 241 3.02 -9.39 6.24
N VAL A 242 1.89 -9.36 6.93
CA VAL A 242 1.76 -9.69 8.36
C VAL A 242 0.51 -10.53 8.58
N MET A 243 0.60 -11.50 9.48
CA MET A 243 -0.53 -12.36 9.86
C MET A 243 -1.53 -11.63 10.74
N ILE A 244 -2.80 -11.99 10.63
CA ILE A 244 -3.87 -11.48 11.48
C ILE A 244 -4.05 -12.43 12.66
N LYS A 245 -4.17 -11.84 13.85
CA LYS A 245 -4.39 -12.57 15.10
C LYS A 245 -5.88 -12.65 15.45
N ASN A 246 -6.55 -11.51 15.47
CA ASN A 246 -7.95 -11.42 15.84
C ASN A 246 -8.70 -10.47 14.91
N ILE A 247 -10.02 -10.62 14.82
CA ILE A 247 -10.90 -9.69 14.15
C ILE A 247 -12.05 -9.34 15.06
N PHE A 248 -12.31 -8.05 15.16
CA PHE A 248 -13.36 -7.46 15.96
C PHE A 248 -14.38 -6.75 15.05
N ASN A 249 -15.63 -6.76 15.43
CA ASN A 249 -16.63 -5.91 14.77
C ASN A 249 -16.55 -4.44 15.24
N SER A 250 -17.37 -3.58 14.68
CA SER A 250 -17.44 -2.17 15.05
C SER A 250 -17.92 -1.90 16.49
N GLU A 251 -18.37 -2.92 17.21
CA GLU A 251 -18.75 -2.88 18.63
C GLU A 251 -17.67 -3.47 19.53
N ARG A 252 -16.49 -3.78 18.96
CA ARG A 252 -15.36 -4.42 19.62
C ARG A 252 -15.59 -5.85 20.09
N ALA A 253 -16.63 -6.49 19.60
CA ALA A 253 -16.84 -7.92 19.85
C ALA A 253 -15.94 -8.74 18.93
N LEU A 254 -15.32 -9.78 19.49
CA LEU A 254 -14.48 -10.73 18.75
C LEU A 254 -15.36 -11.54 17.79
N VAL A 255 -15.04 -11.53 16.50
CA VAL A 255 -15.79 -12.28 15.47
C VAL A 255 -14.96 -13.39 14.82
N TRP A 256 -13.64 -13.34 14.95
CA TRP A 256 -12.74 -14.37 14.46
C TRP A 256 -11.40 -14.32 15.22
N SER A 257 -10.82 -15.49 15.47
CA SER A 257 -9.44 -15.63 15.95
C SER A 257 -8.67 -16.63 15.10
N ALA A 258 -7.41 -16.35 14.93
CA ALA A 258 -6.52 -17.21 14.19
C ALA A 258 -6.48 -18.63 14.80
N PRO A 259 -6.69 -19.69 14.02
CA PRO A 259 -6.49 -21.05 14.49
C PRO A 259 -5.03 -21.30 14.86
N SER A 260 -4.77 -22.32 15.66
CA SER A 260 -3.42 -22.67 16.09
C SER A 260 -2.50 -23.08 14.94
N ASN A 261 -3.05 -23.76 13.94
CA ASN A 261 -2.29 -24.14 12.76
C ASN A 261 -2.41 -23.09 11.66
N GLN A 262 -1.30 -22.41 11.34
CA GLN A 262 -1.17 -21.42 10.28
C GLN A 262 0.04 -21.69 9.39
N ASP A 263 0.40 -22.94 9.20
CA ASP A 263 1.62 -23.32 8.50
C ASP A 263 1.61 -22.88 7.04
N GLU A 264 0.46 -22.94 6.35
CA GLU A 264 0.34 -22.44 4.98
C GLU A 264 0.62 -20.93 4.90
N ALA A 265 0.05 -20.13 5.80
CA ALA A 265 0.29 -18.69 5.82
C ALA A 265 1.76 -18.38 6.12
N ARG A 266 2.39 -19.08 7.05
CA ARG A 266 3.82 -18.91 7.35
C ARG A 266 4.70 -19.27 6.16
N SER A 267 4.40 -20.37 5.47
CA SER A 267 5.09 -20.80 4.25
C SER A 267 4.94 -19.76 3.14
N ALA A 268 3.73 -19.27 2.89
CA ALA A 268 3.47 -18.23 1.90
C ALA A 268 4.21 -16.91 2.21
N LEU A 269 4.28 -16.52 3.50
CA LEU A 269 5.03 -15.33 3.92
C LEU A 269 6.54 -15.50 3.73
N ALA A 270 7.08 -16.68 3.99
CA ALA A 270 8.50 -16.98 3.74
C ALA A 270 8.84 -16.85 2.25
N HIS A 271 8.04 -17.47 1.38
CA HIS A 271 8.19 -17.35 -0.07
C HIS A 271 8.08 -15.90 -0.57
N LEU A 272 7.12 -15.13 -0.06
CA LEU A 272 6.99 -13.72 -0.39
C LEU A 272 8.25 -12.92 -0.02
N LYS A 273 8.78 -13.15 1.18
CA LYS A 273 9.99 -12.47 1.67
C LYS A 273 11.19 -12.76 0.75
N GLU A 274 11.41 -14.01 0.40
CA GLU A 274 12.49 -14.41 -0.52
C GLU A 274 12.30 -13.80 -1.91
N PHE A 275 11.10 -13.88 -2.46
CA PHE A 275 10.76 -13.32 -3.77
C PHE A 275 11.04 -11.81 -3.83
N ARG A 276 10.66 -11.06 -2.80
CA ARG A 276 10.91 -9.61 -2.70
C ARG A 276 12.40 -9.28 -2.59
N ALA A 277 13.15 -10.06 -1.81
CA ALA A 277 14.59 -9.87 -1.69
C ALA A 277 15.30 -10.03 -3.04
N GLN A 278 14.90 -11.03 -3.84
CA GLN A 278 15.45 -11.27 -5.17
C GLN A 278 15.14 -10.15 -6.17
N ARG A 279 14.00 -9.47 -6.02
CA ARG A 279 13.55 -8.36 -6.88
C ARG A 279 13.84 -6.97 -6.33
N SER A 280 14.65 -6.88 -5.31
CA SER A 280 15.04 -5.58 -4.76
C SER A 280 16.13 -4.91 -5.62
N VAL A 281 15.97 -3.61 -5.87
CA VAL A 281 16.91 -2.79 -6.65
C VAL A 281 17.65 -1.83 -5.73
N SER A 282 18.98 -1.72 -5.91
CA SER A 282 19.80 -0.76 -5.17
C SER A 282 19.57 0.65 -5.72
N LEU A 283 19.23 1.58 -4.82
CA LEU A 283 19.07 3.02 -5.11
C LEU A 283 20.15 3.87 -4.42
N LEU A 284 21.00 3.30 -3.59
CA LEU A 284 22.08 3.98 -2.86
C LEU A 284 23.43 3.33 -3.09
#